data_3cde1ccc234d720c5f54e2756f461ce1
#
_entry.id   3cde1ccc234d720c5f54e2756f461ce1
#
_cell.length_a   1.000
_cell.length_b   1.000
_cell.length_c   1.000
_cell.angle_alpha   90.00
_cell.angle_beta   90.00
_cell.angle_gamma   90.00
#
_symmetry.space_group_name_H-M   'P 1'
#
loop_
_entity.id
_entity.type
_entity.pdbx_description
1 polymer ?
#
loop_
_entity_poly.entity_id
_entity_poly.type
_entity_poly.pdbx_seq_one_letter_code
_entity_poly.pdbx_strand_id
1 'polypeptide(L)'
;MKRLVALIFLLAVCGAGAAARPGAYRTVKNIAYRDAGGDRNIDTMCRLDLYYPADKEGFSTVIWYHGGGLTGGRRDIPEALKEKGFAVVGVEYRLSPHVKVADCVDDAAASAAWAV
;
A
#
# COMPACT_ATOMS: atom_id res chain seq x y z
N MET A 1 -2.19 13.39 -4.21
CA MET A 1 -3.61 12.97 -4.36
C MET A 1 -4.05 12.74 -5.79
N LYS A 2 -3.67 13.57 -6.76
CA LYS A 2 -4.09 13.42 -8.18
C LYS A 2 -3.57 12.15 -8.87
N ARG A 3 -2.41 11.63 -8.47
CA ARG A 3 -1.80 10.45 -9.12
C ARG A 3 -2.38 9.12 -8.62
N LEU A 4 -2.80 9.03 -7.37
CA LEU A 4 -3.45 7.83 -6.83
C LEU A 4 -4.82 7.58 -7.48
N VAL A 5 -5.56 8.66 -7.73
CA VAL A 5 -6.87 8.61 -8.42
C VAL A 5 -6.69 8.12 -9.85
N ALA A 6 -5.65 8.58 -10.56
CA ALA A 6 -5.39 8.16 -11.94
C ALA A 6 -4.98 6.67 -12.04
N LEU A 7 -4.23 6.15 -11.08
CA LEU A 7 -3.81 4.75 -11.07
C LEU A 7 -4.96 3.79 -10.73
N ILE A 8 -5.86 4.21 -9.85
CA ILE A 8 -7.08 3.46 -9.50
C ILE A 8 -8.04 3.38 -10.69
N PHE A 9 -8.12 4.44 -11.50
CA PHE A 9 -8.95 4.46 -12.70
C PHE A 9 -8.44 3.52 -13.81
N LEU A 10 -7.12 3.39 -13.97
CA LEU A 10 -6.52 2.52 -15.00
C LEU A 10 -6.70 1.03 -14.69
N LEU A 11 -6.77 0.65 -13.41
CA LEU A 11 -7.04 -0.73 -12.97
C LEU A 11 -8.53 -1.10 -13.02
N ALA A 12 -9.43 -0.12 -13.04
CA ALA A 12 -10.88 -0.34 -13.11
C ALA A 12 -11.40 -0.62 -14.53
N VAL A 13 -10.59 -0.36 -15.58
CA VAL A 13 -11.02 -0.50 -16.99
C VAL A 13 -10.86 -1.92 -17.52
N CYS A 14 -10.20 -2.83 -16.82
CA CYS A 14 -9.97 -4.21 -17.25
C CYS A 14 -10.85 -5.28 -16.56
N GLY A 15 -12.10 -4.98 -16.23
CA GLY A 15 -13.01 -5.98 -15.68
C GLY A 15 -14.46 -5.60 -15.92
N ALA A 16 -15.19 -6.42 -16.69
CA ALA A 16 -16.61 -6.22 -17.00
C ALA A 16 -17.46 -5.98 -15.75
N GLY A 17 -17.97 -4.81 -15.62
CA GLY A 17 -19.04 -4.21 -14.93
C GLY A 17 -19.91 -5.00 -13.97
N ALA A 18 -19.51 -5.09 -12.70
CA ALA A 18 -20.50 -5.05 -11.63
C ALA A 18 -20.34 -3.70 -10.93
N ALA A 19 -21.38 -2.86 -10.92
CA ALA A 19 -21.39 -1.64 -10.13
C ALA A 19 -21.06 -1.99 -8.67
N ALA A 20 -20.07 -1.30 -8.08
CA ALA A 20 -19.71 -1.51 -6.68
C ALA A 20 -20.93 -1.22 -5.80
N ARG A 21 -21.24 -2.13 -4.86
CA ARG A 21 -22.31 -1.90 -3.90
C ARG A 21 -21.94 -0.72 -3.00
N PRO A 22 -22.89 0.16 -2.62
CA PRO A 22 -22.65 1.22 -1.65
C PRO A 22 -21.96 0.66 -0.40
N GLY A 23 -20.86 1.29 0.04
CA GLY A 23 -20.04 0.80 1.14
C GLY A 23 -19.08 -0.34 0.79
N ALA A 24 -18.95 -0.73 -0.49
CA ALA A 24 -18.03 -1.77 -0.93
C ALA A 24 -16.58 -1.31 -0.84
N TYR A 25 -15.72 -2.19 -0.34
CA TYR A 25 -14.27 -2.01 -0.30
C TYR A 25 -13.57 -3.01 -1.22
N ARG A 26 -12.42 -2.63 -1.71
CA ARG A 26 -11.54 -3.50 -2.52
C ARG A 26 -10.17 -3.57 -1.89
N THR A 27 -9.50 -4.70 -2.12
CA THR A 27 -8.12 -4.90 -1.74
C THR A 27 -7.30 -5.23 -2.99
N VAL A 28 -6.20 -4.51 -3.18
CA VAL A 28 -5.16 -4.84 -4.16
C VAL A 28 -3.91 -5.20 -3.38
N LYS A 29 -3.35 -6.38 -3.62
CA LYS A 29 -2.22 -6.90 -2.86
C LYS A 29 -0.92 -6.88 -3.64
N ASN A 30 0.17 -6.85 -2.91
CA ASN A 30 1.51 -7.07 -3.42
C ASN A 30 1.96 -6.09 -4.50
N ILE A 31 1.62 -4.82 -4.33
CA ILE A 31 2.01 -3.74 -5.23
C ILE A 31 3.45 -3.34 -4.92
N ALA A 32 4.32 -3.27 -5.94
CA ALA A 32 5.67 -2.73 -5.80
C ALA A 32 5.61 -1.21 -5.70
N TYR A 33 6.24 -0.63 -4.69
CA TYR A 33 6.37 0.83 -4.56
C TYR A 33 7.76 1.34 -4.92
N ARG A 34 8.71 0.44 -5.17
CA ARG A 34 10.06 0.74 -5.67
C ARG A 34 10.41 -0.16 -6.86
N ASP A 35 11.23 0.36 -7.75
CA ASP A 35 11.91 -0.46 -8.74
C ASP A 35 13.04 -1.23 -8.04
N ALA A 36 13.05 -2.53 -8.23
CA ALA A 36 14.05 -3.41 -7.62
C ALA A 36 15.44 -3.25 -8.24
N GLY A 37 15.52 -2.85 -9.50
CA GLY A 37 16.80 -2.70 -10.20
C GLY A 37 17.67 -3.98 -10.18
N GLY A 38 17.04 -5.16 -10.02
CA GLY A 38 17.73 -6.45 -9.84
C GLY A 38 18.01 -6.83 -8.37
N ASP A 39 17.74 -5.98 -7.41
CA ASP A 39 17.86 -6.30 -5.98
C ASP A 39 16.66 -7.13 -5.50
N ARG A 40 16.92 -8.39 -5.17
CA ARG A 40 15.88 -9.33 -4.71
C ARG A 40 15.24 -8.89 -3.39
N ASN A 41 15.98 -8.27 -2.49
CA ASN A 41 15.45 -7.82 -1.22
C ASN A 41 14.46 -6.65 -1.41
N ILE A 42 14.78 -5.71 -2.30
CA ILE A 42 13.84 -4.66 -2.71
C ILE A 42 12.61 -5.28 -3.39
N ASP A 43 12.80 -6.19 -4.33
CA ASP A 43 11.69 -6.84 -5.03
C ASP A 43 10.73 -7.58 -4.09
N THR A 44 11.27 -8.21 -3.06
CA THR A 44 10.48 -8.99 -2.09
C THR A 44 9.83 -8.10 -1.02
N MET A 45 10.58 -7.13 -0.48
CA MET A 45 10.19 -6.41 0.73
C MET A 45 9.57 -5.04 0.45
N CYS A 46 9.88 -4.38 -0.68
CA CYS A 46 9.30 -3.08 -0.99
C CYS A 46 7.95 -3.22 -1.69
N ARG A 47 7.00 -3.84 -0.98
CA ARG A 47 5.64 -4.14 -1.41
C ARG A 47 4.62 -3.53 -0.46
N LEU A 48 3.45 -3.24 -0.97
CA LEU A 48 2.32 -2.77 -0.16
C LEU A 48 1.02 -3.42 -0.60
N ASP A 49 0.05 -3.42 0.30
CA ASP A 49 -1.33 -3.78 0.04
C ASP A 49 -2.19 -2.52 0.17
N LEU A 50 -3.15 -2.35 -0.72
CA LEU A 50 -4.08 -1.22 -0.74
C LEU A 50 -5.50 -1.72 -0.47
N TYR A 51 -6.14 -1.15 0.54
CA TYR A 51 -7.55 -1.34 0.88
C TYR A 51 -8.27 0.00 0.75
N TYR A 52 -9.34 0.08 -0.06
CA TYR A 52 -9.97 1.36 -0.37
C TYR A 52 -11.47 1.24 -0.63
N PRO A 53 -12.26 2.32 -0.35
CA PRO A 53 -13.66 2.36 -0.74
C PRO A 53 -13.80 2.40 -2.27
N ALA A 54 -14.60 1.48 -2.82
CA ALA A 54 -14.73 1.29 -4.26
C ALA A 54 -15.87 2.11 -4.88
N ASP A 55 -16.69 2.73 -4.06
CA ASP A 55 -17.93 3.41 -4.44
C ASP A 55 -17.86 4.94 -4.36
N LYS A 56 -16.70 5.49 -4.00
CA LYS A 56 -16.49 6.94 -3.89
C LYS A 56 -15.09 7.37 -4.26
N GLU A 57 -14.95 8.66 -4.54
CA GLU A 57 -13.69 9.36 -4.80
C GLU A 57 -13.39 10.35 -3.67
N GLY A 58 -12.18 10.91 -3.67
CA GLY A 58 -11.79 11.98 -2.74
C GLY A 58 -11.66 11.54 -1.28
N PHE A 59 -11.44 10.24 -1.04
CA PHE A 59 -11.20 9.71 0.30
C PHE A 59 -9.78 9.98 0.78
N SER A 60 -9.63 10.14 2.09
CA SER A 60 -8.33 10.21 2.75
C SER A 60 -7.63 8.86 2.72
N THR A 61 -6.30 8.87 2.84
CA THR A 61 -5.48 7.66 2.86
C THR A 61 -4.67 7.59 4.14
N VAL A 62 -4.74 6.47 4.83
CA VAL A 62 -3.88 6.12 5.97
C VAL A 62 -2.78 5.20 5.47
N ILE A 63 -1.53 5.53 5.76
CA ILE A 63 -0.39 4.66 5.49
C ILE A 63 -0.01 3.98 6.81
N TRP A 64 -0.09 2.66 6.82
CA TRP A 64 0.19 1.85 7.98
C TRP A 64 1.53 1.13 7.84
N TYR A 65 2.41 1.34 8.81
CA TYR A 65 3.68 0.64 8.95
C TYR A 65 3.60 -0.33 10.12
N HIS A 66 3.81 -1.61 9.86
CA HIS A 66 3.79 -2.63 10.91
C HIS A 66 4.91 -2.44 11.93
N GLY A 67 4.68 -2.94 13.15
CA GLY A 67 5.68 -2.98 14.22
C GLY A 67 6.66 -4.15 14.06
N GLY A 68 7.59 -4.27 15.00
CA GLY A 68 8.59 -5.32 15.07
C GLY A 68 10.02 -4.81 15.28
N GLY A 69 10.18 -3.54 15.70
CA GLY A 69 11.47 -2.93 16.02
C GLY A 69 12.42 -2.85 14.83
N LEU A 70 11.92 -2.76 13.61
CA LEU A 70 12.66 -2.79 12.34
C LEU A 70 13.42 -4.11 12.07
N THR A 71 13.20 -5.13 12.88
CA THR A 71 13.88 -6.44 12.76
C THR A 71 12.93 -7.60 12.47
N GLY A 72 11.63 -7.36 12.54
CA GLY A 72 10.59 -8.36 12.32
C GLY A 72 9.26 -7.72 11.96
N GLY A 73 8.20 -8.56 11.91
CA GLY A 73 6.87 -8.15 11.49
C GLY A 73 6.64 -8.35 10.00
N ARG A 74 5.44 -7.98 9.56
CA ARG A 74 5.03 -8.04 8.16
C ARG A 74 3.87 -7.08 7.92
N ARG A 75 3.65 -6.67 6.67
CA ARG A 75 2.54 -5.80 6.30
C ARG A 75 1.18 -6.45 6.59
N ASP A 76 0.26 -5.64 7.00
CA ASP A 76 -1.15 -5.98 7.20
C ASP A 76 -2.03 -4.75 6.99
N ILE A 77 -3.33 -4.99 6.88
CA ILE A 77 -4.35 -3.94 6.98
C ILE A 77 -5.07 -4.18 8.31
N PRO A 78 -4.82 -3.35 9.34
CA PRO A 78 -5.45 -3.55 10.65
C PRO A 78 -6.97 -3.53 10.55
N GLU A 79 -7.61 -4.48 11.21
CA GLU A 79 -9.07 -4.61 11.19
C GLU A 79 -9.77 -3.35 11.70
N ALA A 80 -9.16 -2.71 12.72
CA ALA A 80 -9.67 -1.46 13.28
C ALA A 80 -9.70 -0.27 12.31
N LEU A 81 -8.96 -0.34 11.19
CA LEU A 81 -8.91 0.70 10.16
C LEU A 81 -9.83 0.42 8.98
N LYS A 82 -10.44 -0.76 8.92
CA LYS A 82 -11.32 -1.15 7.81
C LYS A 82 -12.69 -0.49 7.91
N GLU A 83 -13.31 -0.26 6.75
CA GLU A 83 -14.68 0.26 6.62
C GLU A 83 -14.93 1.60 7.31
N LYS A 84 -13.91 2.46 7.40
CA LYS A 84 -13.98 3.78 8.04
C LYS A 84 -14.14 4.95 7.05
N GLY A 85 -14.33 4.67 5.78
CA GLY A 85 -14.53 5.69 4.76
C GLY A 85 -13.25 6.26 4.15
N PHE A 86 -12.07 5.73 4.50
CA PHE A 86 -10.78 6.08 3.94
C PHE A 86 -10.06 4.85 3.38
N ALA A 87 -9.02 5.08 2.60
CA ALA A 87 -8.13 4.02 2.15
C ALA A 87 -7.05 3.72 3.20
N VAL A 88 -6.57 2.47 3.21
CA VAL A 88 -5.42 2.05 4.03
C VAL A 88 -4.37 1.41 3.12
N VAL A 89 -3.14 1.86 3.26
CA VAL A 89 -1.97 1.29 2.60
C VAL A 89 -1.15 0.57 3.66
N GLY A 90 -1.12 -0.76 3.61
CA GLY A 90 -0.29 -1.58 4.50
C GLY A 90 1.07 -1.83 3.86
N VAL A 91 2.13 -1.31 4.44
CA VAL A 91 3.47 -1.27 3.86
C VAL A 91 4.37 -2.34 4.44
N GLU A 92 5.04 -3.10 3.55
CA GLU A 92 6.21 -3.89 3.87
C GLU A 92 7.46 -3.05 3.59
N TYR A 93 8.51 -3.23 4.36
CA TYR A 93 9.79 -2.54 4.19
C TYR A 93 10.93 -3.49 4.55
N ARG A 94 12.11 -3.23 4.00
CA ARG A 94 13.31 -4.03 4.31
C ARG A 94 13.65 -3.92 5.79
N LEU A 95 14.19 -4.98 6.36
CA LEU A 95 14.42 -5.14 7.80
C LEU A 95 15.91 -5.23 8.13
N SER A 96 16.28 -4.67 9.29
CA SER A 96 17.58 -4.89 9.92
C SER A 96 17.66 -6.34 10.45
N PRO A 97 18.84 -6.99 10.45
CA PRO A 97 20.17 -6.51 10.03
C PRO A 97 20.46 -6.70 8.54
N HIS A 98 19.51 -7.16 7.71
CA HIS A 98 19.73 -7.37 6.28
C HIS A 98 20.04 -6.07 5.54
N VAL A 99 19.50 -4.96 6.05
CA VAL A 99 19.82 -3.60 5.61
C VAL A 99 20.06 -2.71 6.83
N LYS A 100 20.59 -1.50 6.62
CA LYS A 100 20.73 -0.49 7.67
C LYS A 100 19.38 0.13 8.01
N VAL A 101 19.25 0.69 9.20
CA VAL A 101 18.02 1.40 9.63
C VAL A 101 17.67 2.54 8.67
N ALA A 102 18.67 3.24 8.12
CA ALA A 102 18.44 4.27 7.11
C ALA A 102 17.71 3.75 5.89
N ASP A 103 18.00 2.53 5.42
CA ASP A 103 17.31 1.91 4.28
C ASP A 103 15.84 1.60 4.60
N CYS A 104 15.54 1.23 5.86
CA CYS A 104 14.15 1.03 6.30
C CYS A 104 13.37 2.35 6.24
N VAL A 105 13.99 3.45 6.64
CA VAL A 105 13.39 4.80 6.58
C VAL A 105 13.21 5.26 5.13
N ASP A 106 14.17 4.98 4.27
CA ASP A 106 14.09 5.29 2.83
C ASP A 106 12.94 4.52 2.16
N ASP A 107 12.72 3.27 2.55
CA ASP A 107 11.59 2.47 2.07
C ASP A 107 10.25 3.08 2.53
N ALA A 108 10.15 3.49 3.78
CA ALA A 108 8.97 4.18 4.29
C ALA A 108 8.69 5.47 3.50
N ALA A 109 9.71 6.28 3.25
CA ALA A 109 9.58 7.50 2.46
C ALA A 109 9.16 7.22 1.01
N ALA A 110 9.71 6.18 0.38
CA ALA A 110 9.34 5.76 -0.97
C ALA A 110 7.87 5.29 -1.04
N SER A 111 7.40 4.54 -0.04
CA SER A 111 6.01 4.10 0.02
C SER A 111 5.03 5.26 0.22
N ALA A 112 5.41 6.25 1.03
CA ALA A 112 4.63 7.48 1.18
C ALA A 112 4.57 8.28 -0.13
N ALA A 113 5.69 8.41 -0.83
CA ALA A 113 5.74 9.08 -2.14
C ALA A 113 4.90 8.34 -3.22
N TRP A 114 4.80 7.01 -3.12
CA TRP A 114 3.91 6.24 -3.99
C TRP A 114 2.43 6.55 -3.72
N ALA A 115 2.06 6.78 -2.48
CA ALA A 115 0.68 6.97 -2.03
C ALA A 115 0.10 8.39 -2.24
N VAL A 116 0.91 9.39 -2.67
CA VAL A 116 0.49 10.79 -2.80
C VAL A 116 0.44 11.31 -4.24
#